data_caa516cdbf56ab495b06ffe8e954c933
#
_entry.id   caa516cdbf56ab495b06ffe8e954c933
#
_cell.length_a   1.000
_cell.length_b   1.000
_cell.length_c   1.000
_cell.angle_alpha   90.00
_cell.angle_beta   90.00
_cell.angle_gamma   90.00
#
_symmetry.space_group_name_H-M   'P 1'
#
loop_
_entity.id
_entity.type
_entity.pdbx_description
1 polymer ?
#
loop_
_entity_poly.entity_id
_entity_poly.type
_entity_poly.pdbx_seq_one_letter_code
_entity_poly.pdbx_strand_id
1 'polypeptide(L)'
;EYTKEAAKVEGIAAVYFSTRPDSINESYISELKNTLLEVSSEIELAFEFGLQTVNYKTLAEVNRQHGLAEFIDAVLTAKKFNVEVGAHMILNLPGDSREDVIEGARILSALEVNHVKLHALYIRKNSVFAKKYKEGEIEICSLEEYIERVILFLENLSPDIAVQRLIGRAPDDGTVFINWDTPWWEIHDLIIKEMNDRNTYQGRSFNYLKGKALTKF
;
A
#
# COMPACT_ATOMS: atom_id res chain seq x y z
N GLU A 1 -10.24 -8.49 22.94
CA GLU A 1 -9.47 -8.07 24.13
C GLU A 1 -8.55 -6.89 23.80
N TYR A 2 -7.54 -7.03 22.91
CA TYR A 2 -6.59 -5.95 22.56
C TYR A 2 -7.27 -4.68 22.01
N THR A 3 -8.31 -4.83 21.17
CA THR A 3 -9.09 -3.73 20.64
C THR A 3 -9.71 -2.87 21.74
N LYS A 4 -10.29 -3.53 22.75
CA LYS A 4 -10.93 -2.86 23.90
C LYS A 4 -9.90 -2.15 24.79
N GLU A 5 -8.73 -2.75 24.98
CA GLU A 5 -7.65 -2.12 25.76
C GLU A 5 -7.05 -0.92 25.01
N ALA A 6 -6.84 -1.02 23.70
CA ALA A 6 -6.40 0.10 22.88
C ALA A 6 -7.40 1.27 22.91
N ALA A 7 -8.69 0.97 22.82
CA ALA A 7 -9.74 1.97 22.82
C ALA A 7 -9.91 2.74 24.16
N LYS A 8 -9.42 2.19 25.28
CA LYS A 8 -9.46 2.85 26.60
C LYS A 8 -8.38 3.92 26.79
N VAL A 9 -7.42 4.01 25.88
CA VAL A 9 -6.36 5.02 25.98
C VAL A 9 -6.97 6.41 25.78
N GLU A 10 -6.70 7.32 26.68
CA GLU A 10 -7.23 8.70 26.61
C GLU A 10 -6.75 9.43 25.33
N GLY A 11 -7.68 10.09 24.65
CA GLY A 11 -7.39 10.87 23.45
C GLY A 11 -7.29 10.05 22.16
N ILE A 12 -7.61 8.77 22.18
CA ILE A 12 -7.67 7.95 20.97
C ILE A 12 -8.85 8.35 20.08
N ALA A 13 -8.58 8.62 18.80
CA ALA A 13 -9.58 8.93 17.79
C ALA A 13 -9.91 7.73 16.89
N ALA A 14 -8.94 6.83 16.66
CA ALA A 14 -9.13 5.69 15.78
C ALA A 14 -8.24 4.49 16.17
N VAL A 15 -8.68 3.29 15.81
CA VAL A 15 -7.91 2.04 15.92
C VAL A 15 -7.70 1.47 14.52
N TYR A 16 -6.42 1.39 14.11
CA TYR A 16 -6.01 0.86 12.82
C TYR A 16 -5.53 -0.59 12.94
N PHE A 17 -6.08 -1.45 12.08
CA PHE A 17 -5.66 -2.85 11.96
C PHE A 17 -4.90 -3.08 10.66
N SER A 18 -3.57 -3.22 10.75
CA SER A 18 -2.75 -3.67 9.63
C SER A 18 -2.85 -5.19 9.50
N THR A 19 -3.48 -5.68 8.43
CA THR A 19 -3.76 -7.10 8.25
C THR A 19 -3.72 -7.54 6.79
N ARG A 20 -3.87 -8.84 6.57
CA ARG A 20 -4.09 -9.41 5.24
C ARG A 20 -5.55 -9.24 4.84
N PRO A 21 -5.84 -8.99 3.54
CA PRO A 21 -7.23 -8.83 3.10
C PRO A 21 -8.10 -10.08 3.34
N ASP A 22 -7.53 -11.29 3.22
CA ASP A 22 -8.22 -12.56 3.45
C ASP A 22 -8.46 -12.92 4.93
N SER A 23 -8.11 -12.00 5.85
CA SER A 23 -8.26 -12.19 7.30
C SER A 23 -9.47 -11.49 7.89
N ILE A 24 -10.31 -10.86 7.07
CA ILE A 24 -11.53 -10.17 7.52
C ILE A 24 -12.79 -10.74 6.88
N ASN A 25 -13.91 -10.55 7.55
CA ASN A 25 -15.24 -10.79 7.04
C ASN A 25 -16.26 -9.86 7.75
N GLU A 26 -17.51 -9.86 7.29
CA GLU A 26 -18.57 -8.99 7.83
C GLU A 26 -18.79 -9.20 9.34
N SER A 27 -18.77 -10.45 9.82
CA SER A 27 -18.94 -10.76 11.24
C SER A 27 -17.82 -10.19 12.09
N TYR A 28 -16.56 -10.33 11.63
CA TYR A 28 -15.39 -9.80 12.34
C TYR A 28 -15.41 -8.26 12.39
N ILE A 29 -15.76 -7.60 11.29
CA ILE A 29 -15.89 -6.13 11.27
C ILE A 29 -16.99 -5.67 12.24
N SER A 30 -18.14 -6.35 12.24
CA SER A 30 -19.24 -6.04 13.16
C SER A 30 -18.83 -6.18 14.62
N GLU A 31 -18.10 -7.25 14.96
CA GLU A 31 -17.60 -7.48 16.32
C GLU A 31 -16.61 -6.40 16.76
N LEU A 32 -15.67 -6.00 15.88
CA LEU A 32 -14.72 -4.93 16.16
C LEU A 32 -15.44 -3.59 16.40
N LYS A 33 -16.40 -3.23 15.53
CA LYS A 33 -17.19 -1.99 15.69
C LYS A 33 -17.98 -2.00 16.99
N ASN A 34 -18.65 -3.10 17.32
CA ASN A 34 -19.38 -3.21 18.57
C ASN A 34 -18.45 -3.08 19.78
N THR A 35 -17.25 -3.67 19.72
CA THR A 35 -16.25 -3.56 20.79
C THR A 35 -15.78 -2.12 21.00
N LEU A 36 -15.61 -1.34 19.93
CA LEU A 36 -15.25 0.09 20.02
C LEU A 36 -16.41 0.91 20.57
N LEU A 37 -17.63 0.66 20.09
CA LEU A 37 -18.86 1.33 20.57
C LEU A 37 -19.11 1.12 22.07
N GLU A 38 -18.73 -0.03 22.65
CA GLU A 38 -18.79 -0.24 24.10
C GLU A 38 -17.89 0.72 24.90
N VAL A 39 -16.86 1.31 24.27
CA VAL A 39 -15.93 2.25 24.91
C VAL A 39 -16.32 3.69 24.57
N SER A 40 -16.44 4.01 23.30
CA SER A 40 -16.88 5.33 22.80
C SER A 40 -17.39 5.23 21.36
N SER A 41 -18.46 5.96 21.05
CA SER A 41 -18.96 6.12 19.68
C SER A 41 -18.10 7.01 18.79
N GLU A 42 -17.10 7.70 19.35
CA GLU A 42 -16.22 8.62 18.64
C GLU A 42 -14.96 7.93 18.12
N ILE A 43 -14.70 6.68 18.54
CA ILE A 43 -13.51 5.94 18.11
C ILE A 43 -13.78 5.25 16.76
N GLU A 44 -13.04 5.63 15.75
CA GLU A 44 -13.17 5.05 14.42
C GLU A 44 -12.37 3.74 14.26
N LEU A 45 -12.89 2.86 13.42
CA LEU A 45 -12.21 1.65 12.97
C LEU A 45 -11.62 1.89 11.59
N ALA A 46 -10.39 1.49 11.38
CA ALA A 46 -9.74 1.51 10.07
C ALA A 46 -8.94 0.23 9.81
N PHE A 47 -8.86 -0.18 8.55
CA PHE A 47 -8.00 -1.27 8.12
C PHE A 47 -6.88 -0.78 7.20
N GLU A 48 -5.71 -1.38 7.31
CA GLU A 48 -4.61 -1.23 6.39
C GLU A 48 -4.29 -2.60 5.78
N PHE A 49 -4.65 -2.79 4.52
CA PHE A 49 -4.45 -4.06 3.83
C PHE A 49 -3.14 -4.09 3.05
N GLY A 50 -2.38 -5.15 3.22
CA GLY A 50 -1.17 -5.39 2.46
C GLY A 50 -1.48 -5.98 1.08
N LEU A 51 -1.81 -5.16 0.09
CA LEU A 51 -1.94 -5.59 -1.31
C LEU A 51 -0.58 -5.96 -1.89
N GLN A 52 0.42 -5.10 -1.72
CA GLN A 52 1.80 -5.16 -2.19
C GLN A 52 1.94 -4.88 -3.70
N THR A 53 1.26 -5.63 -4.56
CA THR A 53 1.18 -5.44 -6.01
C THR A 53 -0.14 -5.97 -6.55
N VAL A 54 -0.50 -5.55 -7.76
CA VAL A 54 -1.67 -6.09 -8.49
C VAL A 54 -1.31 -7.27 -9.38
N ASN A 55 -0.02 -7.53 -9.58
CA ASN A 55 0.48 -8.61 -10.41
C ASN A 55 0.34 -9.96 -9.69
N TYR A 56 -0.59 -10.79 -10.16
CA TYR A 56 -0.87 -12.08 -9.51
C TYR A 56 0.32 -13.05 -9.57
N LYS A 57 1.18 -12.96 -10.59
CA LYS A 57 2.37 -13.81 -10.72
C LYS A 57 3.39 -13.44 -9.64
N THR A 58 3.62 -12.14 -9.47
CA THR A 58 4.49 -11.63 -8.41
C THR A 58 3.95 -11.97 -7.02
N LEU A 59 2.63 -11.83 -6.78
CA LEU A 59 2.01 -12.25 -5.51
C LEU A 59 2.22 -13.73 -5.22
N ALA A 60 2.10 -14.59 -6.23
CA ALA A 60 2.37 -16.03 -6.09
C ALA A 60 3.85 -16.31 -5.81
N GLU A 61 4.77 -15.62 -6.50
CA GLU A 61 6.21 -15.81 -6.34
C GLU A 61 6.71 -15.38 -4.95
N VAL A 62 6.18 -14.28 -4.42
CA VAL A 62 6.48 -13.84 -3.04
C VAL A 62 5.69 -14.62 -1.97
N ASN A 63 4.96 -15.65 -2.37
CA ASN A 63 4.14 -16.52 -1.50
C ASN A 63 3.15 -15.72 -0.62
N ARG A 64 2.47 -14.74 -1.23
CA ARG A 64 1.55 -13.85 -0.47
C ARG A 64 0.29 -14.58 0.02
N GLN A 65 -0.11 -15.67 -0.65
CA GLN A 65 -1.27 -16.52 -0.31
C GLN A 65 -2.62 -15.81 -0.35
N HIS A 66 -2.69 -14.63 -0.94
CA HIS A 66 -3.90 -13.93 -1.35
C HIS A 66 -3.61 -13.16 -2.63
N GLY A 67 -4.61 -12.89 -3.40
CA GLY A 67 -4.50 -12.15 -4.66
C GLY A 67 -5.25 -10.81 -4.61
N LEU A 68 -5.39 -10.23 -5.80
CA LEU A 68 -6.12 -8.99 -5.99
C LEU A 68 -7.62 -9.15 -5.70
N ALA A 69 -8.19 -10.33 -5.99
CA ALA A 69 -9.61 -10.59 -5.73
C ALA A 69 -9.97 -10.50 -4.25
N GLU A 70 -9.16 -11.10 -3.37
CA GLU A 70 -9.33 -11.03 -1.93
C GLU A 70 -9.17 -9.59 -1.41
N PHE A 71 -8.25 -8.81 -1.99
CA PHE A 71 -8.10 -7.41 -1.64
C PHE A 71 -9.34 -6.59 -2.02
N ILE A 72 -9.86 -6.77 -3.25
CA ILE A 72 -11.07 -6.09 -3.72
C ILE A 72 -12.26 -6.43 -2.80
N ASP A 73 -12.46 -7.72 -2.50
CA ASP A 73 -13.53 -8.17 -1.61
C ASP A 73 -13.42 -7.55 -0.21
N ALA A 74 -12.21 -7.52 0.36
CA ALA A 74 -11.95 -6.91 1.66
C ALA A 74 -12.28 -5.42 1.68
N VAL A 75 -11.85 -4.66 0.65
CA VAL A 75 -12.15 -3.23 0.55
C VAL A 75 -13.66 -3.00 0.44
N LEU A 76 -14.33 -3.72 -0.45
CA LEU A 76 -15.79 -3.59 -0.63
C LEU A 76 -16.56 -3.98 0.64
N THR A 77 -16.09 -5.02 1.33
CA THR A 77 -16.68 -5.44 2.60
C THR A 77 -16.49 -4.38 3.69
N ALA A 78 -15.29 -3.83 3.86
CA ALA A 78 -15.05 -2.76 4.84
C ALA A 78 -15.91 -1.51 4.55
N LYS A 79 -16.04 -1.13 3.28
CA LYS A 79 -16.86 0.00 2.84
C LYS A 79 -18.35 -0.15 3.16
N LYS A 80 -18.92 -1.38 3.09
CA LYS A 80 -20.32 -1.63 3.53
C LYS A 80 -20.56 -1.22 4.99
N PHE A 81 -19.52 -1.26 5.81
CA PHE A 81 -19.56 -0.90 7.22
C PHE A 81 -19.11 0.53 7.51
N ASN A 82 -18.85 1.35 6.47
CA ASN A 82 -18.27 2.69 6.59
C ASN A 82 -16.96 2.66 7.41
N VAL A 83 -16.07 1.73 7.09
CA VAL A 83 -14.74 1.58 7.71
C VAL A 83 -13.70 2.09 6.73
N GLU A 84 -12.81 2.96 7.20
CA GLU A 84 -11.68 3.43 6.41
C GLU A 84 -10.74 2.30 6.00
N VAL A 85 -10.23 2.42 4.78
CA VAL A 85 -9.29 1.44 4.21
C VAL A 85 -8.04 2.14 3.69
N GLY A 86 -6.90 1.68 4.18
CA GLY A 86 -5.59 1.97 3.63
C GLY A 86 -5.01 0.78 2.86
N ALA A 87 -4.12 1.05 1.93
CA ALA A 87 -3.39 0.04 1.19
C ALA A 87 -1.88 0.18 1.36
N HIS A 88 -1.18 -0.96 1.49
CA HIS A 88 0.28 -1.01 1.45
C HIS A 88 0.73 -1.54 0.09
N MET A 89 1.63 -0.81 -0.58
CA MET A 89 2.21 -1.16 -1.87
C MET A 89 3.73 -1.24 -1.79
N ILE A 90 4.32 -2.17 -2.52
CA ILE A 90 5.78 -2.31 -2.69
C ILE A 90 6.08 -2.12 -4.19
N LEU A 91 6.71 -1.02 -4.58
CA LEU A 91 6.83 -0.63 -5.98
C LEU A 91 8.06 -1.20 -6.71
N ASN A 92 8.89 -1.98 -6.02
CA ASN A 92 10.09 -2.63 -6.58
C ASN A 92 10.12 -4.14 -6.36
N LEU A 93 8.97 -4.80 -6.34
CA LEU A 93 8.95 -6.26 -6.31
C LEU A 93 9.53 -6.80 -7.62
N PRO A 94 10.41 -7.83 -7.56
CA PRO A 94 10.90 -8.51 -8.75
C PRO A 94 9.73 -9.08 -9.57
N GLY A 95 9.78 -8.89 -10.88
CA GLY A 95 8.73 -9.32 -11.80
C GLY A 95 7.64 -8.29 -12.08
N ASP A 96 7.56 -7.21 -11.30
CA ASP A 96 6.64 -6.12 -11.58
C ASP A 96 7.20 -5.15 -12.63
N SER A 97 6.34 -4.74 -13.55
CA SER A 97 6.60 -3.72 -14.57
C SER A 97 6.11 -2.34 -14.12
N ARG A 98 6.38 -1.31 -14.93
CA ARG A 98 5.80 0.04 -14.74
C ARG A 98 4.28 0.04 -14.94
N GLU A 99 3.79 -0.81 -15.85
CA GLU A 99 2.36 -1.01 -16.10
C GLU A 99 1.65 -1.57 -14.86
N ASP A 100 2.25 -2.53 -14.14
CA ASP A 100 1.70 -3.05 -12.88
C ASP A 100 1.61 -1.94 -11.81
N VAL A 101 2.60 -1.05 -11.76
CA VAL A 101 2.62 0.10 -10.84
C VAL A 101 1.49 1.08 -11.17
N ILE A 102 1.30 1.42 -12.44
CA ILE A 102 0.22 2.29 -12.93
C ILE A 102 -1.14 1.64 -12.64
N GLU A 103 -1.29 0.36 -12.94
CA GLU A 103 -2.55 -0.36 -12.70
C GLU A 103 -2.86 -0.45 -11.21
N GLY A 104 -1.83 -0.61 -10.35
CA GLY A 104 -1.99 -0.53 -8.90
C GLY A 104 -2.60 0.79 -8.44
N ALA A 105 -2.09 1.92 -8.91
CA ALA A 105 -2.64 3.24 -8.61
C ALA A 105 -4.10 3.39 -9.08
N ARG A 106 -4.40 2.86 -10.28
CA ARG A 106 -5.75 2.89 -10.87
C ARG A 106 -6.75 2.06 -10.08
N ILE A 107 -6.38 0.84 -9.68
CA ILE A 107 -7.24 -0.03 -8.88
C ILE A 107 -7.54 0.58 -7.52
N LEU A 108 -6.52 1.12 -6.82
CA LEU A 108 -6.73 1.80 -5.55
C LEU A 108 -7.66 3.02 -5.71
N SER A 109 -7.51 3.77 -6.81
CA SER A 109 -8.37 4.91 -7.14
C SER A 109 -9.80 4.48 -7.46
N ALA A 110 -9.99 3.39 -8.22
CA ALA A 110 -11.30 2.84 -8.55
C ALA A 110 -12.04 2.30 -7.32
N LEU A 111 -11.30 1.74 -6.38
CA LEU A 111 -11.82 1.28 -5.10
C LEU A 111 -11.99 2.42 -4.09
N GLU A 112 -11.53 3.63 -4.42
CA GLU A 112 -11.60 4.81 -3.55
C GLU A 112 -11.10 4.48 -2.14
N VAL A 113 -9.91 3.90 -2.01
CA VAL A 113 -9.29 3.69 -0.71
C VAL A 113 -8.97 5.05 -0.08
N ASN A 114 -8.97 5.14 1.25
CA ASN A 114 -8.78 6.41 1.94
C ASN A 114 -7.33 6.87 1.94
N HIS A 115 -6.41 5.93 2.07
CA HIS A 115 -4.97 6.25 2.08
C HIS A 115 -4.09 5.13 1.55
N VAL A 116 -2.84 5.48 1.23
CA VAL A 116 -1.83 4.53 0.77
C VAL A 116 -0.49 4.76 1.47
N LYS A 117 0.22 3.66 1.74
CA LYS A 117 1.60 3.65 2.22
C LYS A 117 2.47 2.93 1.21
N LEU A 118 3.46 3.64 0.66
CA LEU A 118 4.43 3.05 -0.25
C LEU A 118 5.64 2.50 0.51
N HIS A 119 6.15 1.40 0.02
CA HIS A 119 7.32 0.71 0.55
C HIS A 119 8.30 0.36 -0.57
N ALA A 120 9.59 0.32 -0.23
CA ALA A 120 10.57 -0.44 -0.98
C ALA A 120 10.71 -1.85 -0.39
N LEU A 121 10.95 -2.84 -1.23
CA LEU A 121 11.30 -4.18 -0.81
C LEU A 121 12.60 -4.14 0.00
N TYR A 122 12.62 -4.83 1.13
CA TYR A 122 13.85 -5.22 1.81
C TYR A 122 13.92 -6.74 1.95
N ILE A 123 15.10 -7.32 1.90
CA ILE A 123 15.29 -8.77 1.91
C ILE A 123 16.00 -9.18 3.20
N ARG A 124 15.29 -9.95 4.04
CA ARG A 124 15.83 -10.48 5.30
C ARG A 124 16.80 -11.65 5.06
N LYS A 125 17.90 -11.68 5.84
CA LYS A 125 18.77 -12.87 5.92
C LYS A 125 17.94 -14.11 6.22
N ASN A 126 18.35 -15.25 5.69
CA ASN A 126 17.70 -16.55 5.89
C ASN A 126 16.28 -16.69 5.29
N SER A 127 15.83 -15.73 4.46
CA SER A 127 14.61 -15.89 3.66
C SER A 127 14.88 -16.62 2.35
N VAL A 128 13.83 -17.19 1.74
CA VAL A 128 13.90 -17.77 0.39
C VAL A 128 14.36 -16.71 -0.63
N PHE A 129 13.88 -15.47 -0.47
CA PHE A 129 14.27 -14.33 -1.31
C PHE A 129 15.76 -13.99 -1.16
N ALA A 130 16.34 -14.11 0.05
CA ALA A 130 17.76 -13.89 0.25
C ALA A 130 18.63 -14.93 -0.50
N LYS A 131 18.16 -16.18 -0.59
CA LYS A 131 18.83 -17.21 -1.38
C LYS A 131 18.75 -16.87 -2.86
N LYS A 132 17.55 -16.65 -3.41
CA LYS A 132 17.33 -16.27 -4.81
C LYS A 132 18.14 -15.03 -5.22
N TYR A 133 18.17 -14.00 -4.36
CA TYR A 133 18.92 -12.77 -4.61
C TYR A 133 20.44 -13.03 -4.72
N LYS A 134 21.00 -13.84 -3.80
CA LYS A 134 22.43 -14.19 -3.81
C LYS A 134 22.81 -15.07 -5.00
N GLU A 135 21.90 -15.92 -5.47
CA GLU A 135 22.09 -16.80 -6.63
C GLU A 135 21.84 -16.08 -7.96
N GLY A 136 21.41 -14.81 -7.93
CA GLY A 136 21.12 -14.00 -9.13
C GLY A 136 19.83 -14.44 -9.85
N GLU A 137 18.95 -15.18 -9.17
CA GLU A 137 17.65 -15.60 -9.72
C GLU A 137 16.60 -14.48 -9.71
N ILE A 138 16.79 -13.47 -8.88
CA ILE A 138 15.95 -12.26 -8.82
C ILE A 138 16.82 -11.02 -8.88
N GLU A 139 16.32 -10.02 -9.60
CA GLU A 139 16.94 -8.72 -9.74
C GLU A 139 16.04 -7.64 -9.13
N ILE A 140 16.64 -6.75 -8.37
CA ILE A 140 15.96 -5.56 -7.84
C ILE A 140 16.27 -4.39 -8.76
N CYS A 141 15.27 -3.64 -9.17
CA CYS A 141 15.47 -2.47 -10.01
C CYS A 141 16.38 -1.43 -9.34
N SER A 142 16.98 -0.53 -10.11
CA SER A 142 17.82 0.54 -9.57
C SER A 142 17.03 1.55 -8.73
N LEU A 143 17.72 2.39 -7.96
CA LEU A 143 17.07 3.46 -7.18
C LEU A 143 16.37 4.46 -8.10
N GLU A 144 16.96 4.80 -9.23
CA GLU A 144 16.37 5.71 -10.23
C GLU A 144 15.06 5.12 -10.79
N GLU A 145 15.05 3.82 -11.08
CA GLU A 145 13.82 3.13 -11.53
C GLU A 145 12.76 3.09 -10.43
N TYR A 146 13.14 2.92 -9.16
CA TYR A 146 12.21 3.01 -8.04
C TYR A 146 11.59 4.40 -7.92
N ILE A 147 12.39 5.45 -8.01
CA ILE A 147 11.92 6.85 -7.99
C ILE A 147 10.93 7.08 -9.13
N GLU A 148 11.25 6.63 -10.35
CA GLU A 148 10.37 6.70 -11.50
C GLU A 148 9.03 5.99 -11.24
N ARG A 149 9.05 4.80 -10.68
CA ARG A 149 7.85 4.04 -10.34
C ARG A 149 6.99 4.74 -9.28
N VAL A 150 7.60 5.37 -8.27
CA VAL A 150 6.87 6.17 -7.28
C VAL A 150 6.17 7.34 -7.96
N ILE A 151 6.85 8.06 -8.86
CA ILE A 151 6.28 9.20 -9.57
C ILE A 151 5.13 8.74 -10.47
N LEU A 152 5.32 7.68 -11.26
CA LEU A 152 4.26 7.09 -12.10
C LEU A 152 3.04 6.66 -11.28
N PHE A 153 3.27 6.05 -10.13
CA PHE A 153 2.19 5.67 -9.22
C PHE A 153 1.40 6.90 -8.76
N LEU A 154 2.10 7.94 -8.27
CA LEU A 154 1.47 9.17 -7.78
C LEU A 154 0.73 9.91 -8.89
N GLU A 155 1.30 10.03 -10.08
CA GLU A 155 0.65 10.70 -11.22
C GLU A 155 -0.68 10.01 -11.62
N ASN A 156 -0.79 8.69 -11.43
CA ASN A 156 -1.98 7.92 -11.76
C ASN A 156 -2.93 7.69 -10.58
N LEU A 157 -2.54 8.05 -9.36
CA LEU A 157 -3.35 7.92 -8.15
C LEU A 157 -4.36 9.08 -8.07
N SER A 158 -5.58 8.79 -7.64
CA SER A 158 -6.57 9.85 -7.36
C SER A 158 -6.01 10.90 -6.38
N PRO A 159 -6.21 12.19 -6.63
CA PRO A 159 -5.79 13.25 -5.71
C PRO A 159 -6.54 13.20 -4.36
N ASP A 160 -7.67 12.49 -4.29
CA ASP A 160 -8.49 12.34 -3.09
C ASP A 160 -7.93 11.28 -2.11
N ILE A 161 -6.95 10.47 -2.53
CA ILE A 161 -6.32 9.45 -1.69
C ILE A 161 -5.13 10.05 -0.95
N ALA A 162 -5.14 9.97 0.38
CA ALA A 162 -4.03 10.45 1.19
C ALA A 162 -2.78 9.55 1.05
N VAL A 163 -1.64 10.13 0.68
CA VAL A 163 -0.36 9.42 0.66
C VAL A 163 0.33 9.64 2.01
N GLN A 164 0.29 8.64 2.87
CA GLN A 164 0.85 8.74 4.22
C GLN A 164 2.38 8.59 4.23
N ARG A 165 2.94 7.93 3.20
CA ARG A 165 4.35 7.63 3.13
C ARG A 165 4.78 7.26 1.70
N LEU A 166 5.93 7.81 1.24
CA LEU A 166 6.52 7.51 -0.07
C LEU A 166 7.49 6.33 -0.03
N ILE A 167 8.12 6.08 1.12
CA ILE A 167 9.02 4.95 1.35
C ILE A 167 8.98 4.55 2.82
N GLY A 168 8.99 3.24 3.10
CA GLY A 168 8.99 2.72 4.46
C GLY A 168 10.39 2.68 5.07
N ARG A 169 10.47 2.92 6.38
CA ARG A 169 11.68 2.59 7.14
C ARG A 169 11.79 1.07 7.27
N ALA A 170 12.86 0.50 6.75
CA ALA A 170 13.17 -0.91 6.92
C ALA A 170 14.19 -1.11 8.04
N PRO A 171 14.22 -2.29 8.71
CA PRO A 171 15.23 -2.58 9.73
C PRO A 171 16.59 -2.81 9.07
N ASP A 172 17.63 -2.13 9.57
CA ASP A 172 19.01 -2.27 9.07
C ASP A 172 19.62 -3.63 9.45
N ASP A 173 19.28 -4.12 10.64
CA ASP A 173 19.82 -5.38 11.14
C ASP A 173 19.15 -6.61 10.52
N GLY A 174 19.96 -7.56 10.11
CA GLY A 174 19.50 -8.83 9.58
C GLY A 174 18.93 -8.79 8.16
N THR A 175 19.30 -7.81 7.32
CA THR A 175 18.96 -7.70 5.90
C THR A 175 20.13 -8.01 4.98
N VAL A 176 19.87 -8.40 3.73
CA VAL A 176 20.85 -8.58 2.64
C VAL A 176 20.65 -7.57 1.51
N PHE A 177 19.49 -6.94 1.45
CA PHE A 177 19.17 -5.80 0.60
C PHE A 177 18.23 -4.85 1.35
N ILE A 178 18.55 -3.60 1.35
CA ILE A 178 17.75 -2.52 1.92
C ILE A 178 18.05 -1.20 1.20
N ASN A 179 17.02 -0.59 0.63
CA ASN A 179 17.02 0.79 0.14
C ASN A 179 18.29 1.20 -0.67
N TRP A 180 18.90 0.28 -1.44
CA TRP A 180 20.12 0.54 -2.23
C TRP A 180 21.26 1.16 -1.40
N ASP A 181 21.39 0.74 -0.13
CA ASP A 181 22.33 1.30 0.86
C ASP A 181 22.18 2.82 1.09
N THR A 182 21.01 3.37 0.76
CA THR A 182 20.67 4.79 0.89
C THR A 182 19.66 4.97 2.03
N PRO A 183 19.82 5.96 2.93
CA PRO A 183 18.86 6.25 3.96
C PRO A 183 17.46 6.56 3.41
N TRP A 184 16.41 6.08 4.06
CA TRP A 184 15.03 6.27 3.58
C TRP A 184 14.63 7.74 3.41
N TRP A 185 15.12 8.65 4.26
CA TRP A 185 14.86 10.09 4.17
C TRP A 185 15.54 10.74 2.95
N GLU A 186 16.72 10.27 2.57
CA GLU A 186 17.41 10.74 1.37
C GLU A 186 16.65 10.30 0.11
N ILE A 187 16.15 9.07 0.07
CA ILE A 187 15.29 8.60 -1.03
C ILE A 187 14.00 9.41 -1.11
N HIS A 188 13.39 9.70 0.05
CA HIS A 188 12.22 10.57 0.12
C HIS A 188 12.51 11.95 -0.51
N ASP A 189 13.62 12.58 -0.13
CA ASP A 189 14.00 13.89 -0.63
C ASP A 189 14.33 13.87 -2.12
N LEU A 190 14.94 12.78 -2.63
CA LEU A 190 15.16 12.56 -4.05
C LEU A 190 13.85 12.47 -4.83
N ILE A 191 12.85 11.75 -4.31
CA ILE A 191 11.51 11.67 -4.93
C ILE A 191 10.87 13.05 -5.01
N ILE A 192 10.85 13.79 -3.90
CA ILE A 192 10.27 15.15 -3.87
C ILE A 192 11.00 16.11 -4.81
N LYS A 193 12.33 16.05 -4.83
CA LYS A 193 13.13 16.86 -5.75
C LYS A 193 12.79 16.55 -7.21
N GLU A 194 12.75 15.28 -7.59
CA GLU A 194 12.46 14.86 -8.95
C GLU A 194 11.03 15.25 -9.39
N MET A 195 10.05 15.15 -8.49
CA MET A 195 8.70 15.64 -8.76
C MET A 195 8.67 17.16 -9.02
N ASN A 196 9.41 17.93 -8.24
CA ASN A 196 9.52 19.38 -8.40
C ASN A 196 10.22 19.74 -9.72
N ASP A 197 11.33 19.08 -10.04
CA ASP A 197 12.11 19.32 -11.28
C ASP A 197 11.26 19.02 -12.53
N ARG A 198 10.39 18.03 -12.48
CA ARG A 198 9.43 17.67 -13.54
C ARG A 198 8.15 18.51 -13.51
N ASN A 199 7.95 19.34 -12.51
CA ASN A 199 6.69 20.07 -12.28
C ASN A 199 5.48 19.12 -12.34
N THR A 200 5.57 17.98 -11.63
CA THR A 200 4.53 16.96 -11.58
C THR A 200 3.92 16.84 -10.18
N TYR A 201 2.74 16.22 -10.10
CA TYR A 201 1.97 16.11 -8.86
C TYR A 201 1.05 14.88 -8.88
N GLN A 202 0.58 14.50 -7.70
CA GLN A 202 -0.40 13.41 -7.55
C GLN A 202 -1.65 13.70 -8.38
N GLY A 203 -2.07 12.72 -9.18
CA GLY A 203 -3.28 12.81 -9.98
C GLY A 203 -3.11 13.53 -11.32
N ARG A 204 -1.90 13.96 -11.73
CA ARG A 204 -1.66 14.60 -13.02
C ARG A 204 -2.22 13.80 -14.20
N SER A 205 -2.12 12.48 -14.14
CA SER A 205 -2.59 11.55 -15.17
C SER A 205 -3.91 10.85 -14.80
N PHE A 206 -4.54 11.25 -13.68
CA PHE A 206 -5.79 10.70 -13.19
C PHE A 206 -6.97 11.28 -13.97
N ASN A 207 -7.44 10.60 -15.01
CA ASN A 207 -8.54 11.09 -15.85
C ASN A 207 -9.40 9.98 -16.48
N TYR A 208 -9.21 8.72 -16.09
CA TYR A 208 -9.76 7.55 -16.79
C TYR A 208 -11.02 6.99 -16.12
N LEU A 209 -11.26 7.22 -14.83
CA LEU A 209 -12.42 6.66 -14.10
C LEU A 209 -13.73 7.44 -14.33
N LYS A 210 -13.69 8.66 -14.85
CA LYS A 210 -14.87 9.51 -15.04
C LYS A 210 -15.47 9.39 -16.44
N GLY A 211 -15.34 8.25 -17.07
CA GLY A 211 -15.95 8.00 -18.38
C GLY A 211 -15.45 8.94 -19.47
N LYS A 212 -14.12 9.12 -19.57
CA LYS A 212 -13.48 10.04 -20.54
C LYS A 212 -13.99 9.89 -21.98
N ALA A 213 -14.42 8.67 -22.36
CA ALA A 213 -15.04 8.46 -23.66
C ALA A 213 -16.37 9.19 -23.83
N LEU A 214 -17.08 9.47 -22.73
CA LEU A 214 -18.38 10.14 -22.72
C LEU A 214 -18.26 11.67 -22.71
N THR A 215 -17.09 12.23 -22.45
CA THR A 215 -16.86 13.70 -22.47
C THR A 215 -16.78 14.29 -23.89
N LYS A 216 -16.93 13.44 -24.92
CA LYS A 216 -16.93 13.86 -26.33
C LYS A 216 -18.33 14.05 -26.91
N PHE A 217 -19.36 13.90 -26.08
CA PHE A 217 -20.76 14.07 -26.47
C PHE A 217 -21.40 15.24 -25.76
#